data_0eedbac1e74a6a42475db93b29f0049b
#
_entry.id   0eedbac1e74a6a42475db93b29f0049b
#
_cell.length_a   1.000
_cell.length_b   1.000
_cell.length_c   1.000
_cell.angle_alpha   90.00
_cell.angle_beta   90.00
_cell.angle_gamma   90.00
#
_symmetry.space_group_name_H-M   'P 1'
#
loop_
_entity.id
_entity.type
_entity.pdbx_description
1 polymer ?
#
loop_
_entity_poly.entity_id
_entity_poly.type
_entity_poly.pdbx_seq_one_letter_code
_entity_poly.pdbx_strand_id
1 'polypeptide(L)'
;MQKYSFDFSDIDVLRNYFRSQLDPDGTSDRIYFPPHIGEGYLCYYKISPEVFLFINNYKAHVDIEYVREPIEEKDIILHFRKYSLDHQIKKNEIISSYSDGYTPGNMRCMNSQQGERVYINKGAVVKSIMIVLKSKYTKPYFLKNNDMAEKMDRYIRHSHQHINKFYLSYKQSILFDQIVSPNINKVENYLFFIARGIRLLETFWKDVLMWETESNPFNINSTQVGNIYKVSTYLEDNLHEPFVGVDHLASMAHMSRTNFFNMFKEIHNQTPLEFFNNKKLESSYNMIFTERLSIKEVMDNLNYSNSSKFKKAFFNKFDIYPDIQI
;
A
#
# COMPACT_ATOMS: atom_id res chain seq x y z
N MET A 1 24.61 10.11 -2.71
CA MET A 1 23.75 8.95 -2.96
C MET A 1 24.17 7.83 -2.01
N GLN A 2 23.27 7.33 -1.21
CA GLN A 2 23.52 6.19 -0.31
C GLN A 2 23.20 4.89 -1.06
N LYS A 3 24.03 3.84 -0.90
CA LYS A 3 23.83 2.58 -1.61
C LYS A 3 23.78 1.40 -0.63
N TYR A 4 22.79 0.52 -0.81
CA TYR A 4 22.63 -0.72 -0.06
C TYR A 4 22.53 -1.89 -1.04
N SER A 5 23.42 -2.89 -0.89
CA SER A 5 23.37 -4.14 -1.67
C SER A 5 23.05 -5.31 -0.73
N PHE A 6 22.11 -6.15 -1.11
CA PHE A 6 21.62 -7.24 -0.27
C PHE A 6 20.94 -8.33 -1.12
N ASP A 7 20.70 -9.47 -0.51
CA ASP A 7 19.88 -10.56 -1.05
C ASP A 7 18.91 -11.10 0.00
N PHE A 8 18.10 -12.07 -0.40
CA PHE A 8 17.15 -12.76 0.47
C PHE A 8 17.54 -14.19 0.81
N SER A 9 18.83 -14.57 0.69
CA SER A 9 19.31 -15.90 1.04
C SER A 9 19.07 -16.22 2.51
N ASP A 10 19.46 -15.28 3.39
CA ASP A 10 19.25 -15.34 4.83
C ASP A 10 18.66 -14.04 5.36
N ILE A 11 17.46 -14.16 5.95
CA ILE A 11 16.69 -13.00 6.42
C ILE A 11 17.26 -12.42 7.73
N ASP A 12 17.83 -13.24 8.58
CA ASP A 12 18.45 -12.77 9.83
C ASP A 12 19.75 -12.01 9.51
N VAL A 13 20.53 -12.47 8.52
CA VAL A 13 21.71 -11.75 8.00
C VAL A 13 21.28 -10.42 7.39
N LEU A 14 20.23 -10.39 6.59
CA LEU A 14 19.68 -9.18 6.01
C LEU A 14 19.24 -8.16 7.06
N ARG A 15 18.52 -8.63 8.11
CA ARG A 15 18.11 -7.78 9.23
C ARG A 15 19.33 -7.16 9.92
N ASN A 16 20.33 -7.97 10.25
CA ASN A 16 21.55 -7.52 10.90
C ASN A 16 22.35 -6.55 10.03
N TYR A 17 22.38 -6.78 8.72
CA TYR A 17 22.99 -5.86 7.77
C TYR A 17 22.33 -4.47 7.84
N PHE A 18 21.01 -4.38 7.69
CA PHE A 18 20.34 -3.08 7.77
C PHE A 18 20.43 -2.45 9.16
N ARG A 19 20.42 -3.26 10.23
CA ARG A 19 20.66 -2.77 11.59
C ARG A 19 22.02 -2.10 11.70
N SER A 20 23.08 -2.76 11.25
CA SER A 20 24.44 -2.21 11.31
C SER A 20 24.64 -0.94 10.48
N GLN A 21 23.90 -0.81 9.37
CA GLN A 21 24.04 0.35 8.47
C GLN A 21 23.21 1.56 8.89
N LEU A 22 22.06 1.35 9.51
CA LEU A 22 21.08 2.42 9.76
C LEU A 22 20.91 2.75 11.26
N ASP A 23 21.01 1.76 12.14
CA ASP A 23 20.63 1.91 13.55
C ASP A 23 21.44 0.94 14.42
N PRO A 24 22.78 1.07 14.45
CA PRO A 24 23.67 0.09 15.09
C PRO A 24 23.43 -0.07 16.60
N ASP A 25 23.01 1.00 17.27
CA ASP A 25 22.75 1.01 18.72
C ASP A 25 21.28 0.71 19.06
N GLY A 26 20.43 0.53 18.06
CA GLY A 26 19.01 0.30 18.23
C GLY A 26 18.70 -1.10 18.75
N THR A 27 17.83 -1.20 19.75
CA THR A 27 17.39 -2.45 20.38
C THR A 27 15.96 -2.86 20.04
N SER A 28 15.19 -1.96 19.41
CA SER A 28 13.78 -2.21 19.03
C SER A 28 13.67 -3.12 17.81
N ASP A 29 12.49 -3.71 17.56
CA ASP A 29 12.21 -4.44 16.33
C ASP A 29 12.21 -3.54 15.08
N ARG A 30 12.07 -2.23 15.27
CA ARG A 30 12.20 -1.23 14.21
C ARG A 30 13.66 -0.82 14.07
N ILE A 31 14.10 -0.70 12.83
CA ILE A 31 15.40 -0.15 12.44
C ILE A 31 15.16 1.26 11.94
N TYR A 32 15.55 2.26 12.69
CA TYR A 32 15.31 3.65 12.33
C TYR A 32 16.38 4.19 11.40
N PHE A 33 15.97 5.06 10.47
CA PHE A 33 16.91 5.78 9.64
C PHE A 33 17.61 6.87 10.45
N PRO A 34 18.94 7.02 10.30
CA PRO A 34 19.63 8.17 10.88
C PRO A 34 19.17 9.46 10.19
N PRO A 35 19.04 10.60 10.92
CA PRO A 35 18.41 11.83 10.41
C PRO A 35 19.03 12.39 9.12
N HIS A 36 20.31 12.12 8.86
CA HIS A 36 20.99 12.58 7.65
C HIS A 36 20.66 11.71 6.41
N ILE A 37 20.13 10.50 6.59
CA ILE A 37 19.71 9.60 5.50
C ILE A 37 18.19 9.66 5.29
N GLY A 38 17.41 9.69 6.38
CA GLY A 38 15.96 9.70 6.29
C GLY A 38 15.26 9.82 7.62
N GLU A 39 13.94 9.79 7.59
CA GLU A 39 13.07 9.77 8.75
C GLU A 39 12.08 8.61 8.61
N GLY A 40 11.99 7.77 9.63
CA GLY A 40 11.13 6.59 9.64
C GLY A 40 11.89 5.31 9.94
N TYR A 41 11.35 4.16 9.49
CA TYR A 41 11.87 2.88 9.93
C TYR A 41 11.67 1.75 8.91
N LEU A 42 12.45 0.68 9.11
CA LEU A 42 12.27 -0.65 8.55
C LEU A 42 11.88 -1.61 9.69
N CYS A 43 10.99 -2.58 9.41
CA CYS A 43 10.68 -3.67 10.35
C CYS A 43 10.70 -5.01 9.64
N TYR A 44 11.03 -6.06 10.40
CA TYR A 44 11.09 -7.44 9.94
C TYR A 44 10.35 -8.34 10.91
N TYR A 45 9.39 -9.10 10.40
CA TYR A 45 8.62 -10.07 11.19
C TYR A 45 8.69 -11.45 10.54
N LYS A 46 8.91 -12.46 11.37
CA LYS A 46 8.90 -13.86 10.96
C LYS A 46 7.49 -14.42 11.20
N ILE A 47 6.73 -14.63 10.12
CA ILE A 47 5.40 -15.25 10.19
C ILE A 47 5.51 -16.75 10.47
N SER A 48 6.45 -17.41 9.78
CA SER A 48 6.84 -18.81 9.98
C SER A 48 8.31 -18.98 9.61
N PRO A 49 8.93 -20.13 9.79
CA PRO A 49 10.31 -20.35 9.36
C PRO A 49 10.59 -20.04 7.89
N GLU A 50 9.56 -20.08 7.05
CA GLU A 50 9.69 -19.96 5.60
C GLU A 50 8.92 -18.72 5.05
N VAL A 51 8.30 -17.91 5.92
CA VAL A 51 7.50 -16.75 5.51
C VAL A 51 7.88 -15.53 6.33
N PHE A 52 8.30 -14.47 5.64
CA PHE A 52 8.80 -13.24 6.26
C PHE A 52 8.03 -12.03 5.77
N LEU A 53 7.80 -11.09 6.67
CA LEU A 53 7.13 -9.82 6.43
C LEU A 53 8.12 -8.67 6.67
N PHE A 54 8.31 -7.83 5.66
CA PHE A 54 9.10 -6.61 5.72
C PHE A 54 8.19 -5.41 5.56
N ILE A 55 8.39 -4.39 6.38
CA ILE A 55 7.65 -3.13 6.33
C ILE A 55 8.65 -2.00 6.21
N ASN A 56 8.50 -1.17 5.18
CA ASN A 56 9.28 0.04 4.99
C ASN A 56 8.34 1.24 5.08
N ASN A 57 8.63 2.15 5.99
CA ASN A 57 7.88 3.39 6.16
C ASN A 57 8.85 4.51 6.52
N TYR A 58 9.32 5.24 5.52
CA TYR A 58 10.29 6.30 5.71
C TYR A 58 10.19 7.38 4.64
N LYS A 59 10.73 8.58 4.96
CA LYS A 59 11.00 9.67 4.01
C LYS A 59 12.49 9.76 3.79
N ALA A 60 12.93 9.73 2.54
CA ALA A 60 14.33 9.84 2.18
C ALA A 60 14.83 11.31 2.25
N HIS A 61 15.93 11.56 2.94
CA HIS A 61 16.59 12.88 2.99
C HIS A 61 17.76 12.99 1.99
N VAL A 62 18.15 11.88 1.40
CA VAL A 62 19.17 11.78 0.34
C VAL A 62 18.70 10.80 -0.73
N ASP A 63 19.36 10.80 -1.88
CA ASP A 63 19.12 9.76 -2.88
C ASP A 63 19.64 8.41 -2.38
N ILE A 64 18.83 7.36 -2.54
CA ILE A 64 19.14 6.00 -2.08
C ILE A 64 19.04 5.03 -3.25
N GLU A 65 20.06 4.19 -3.43
CA GLU A 65 20.04 3.05 -4.34
C GLU A 65 19.98 1.74 -3.54
N TYR A 66 18.94 0.96 -3.76
CA TYR A 66 18.83 -0.42 -3.28
C TYR A 66 19.15 -1.38 -4.42
N VAL A 67 20.10 -2.28 -4.20
CA VAL A 67 20.47 -3.34 -5.13
C VAL A 67 20.15 -4.67 -4.48
N ARG A 68 19.12 -5.32 -4.97
CA ARG A 68 18.79 -6.68 -4.56
C ARG A 68 19.48 -7.66 -5.52
N GLU A 69 20.45 -8.39 -5.00
CA GLU A 69 21.19 -9.38 -5.77
C GLU A 69 20.32 -10.64 -6.00
N PRO A 70 20.46 -11.33 -7.15
CA PRO A 70 19.77 -12.58 -7.40
C PRO A 70 20.36 -13.71 -6.53
N ILE A 71 19.52 -14.69 -6.19
CA ILE A 71 19.91 -15.93 -5.51
C ILE A 71 19.46 -17.15 -6.33
N GLU A 72 20.06 -18.31 -6.09
CA GLU A 72 19.73 -19.55 -6.84
C GLU A 72 18.33 -20.09 -6.50
N GLU A 73 17.91 -19.95 -5.25
CA GLU A 73 16.59 -20.39 -4.79
C GLU A 73 15.48 -19.59 -5.49
N LYS A 74 14.39 -20.30 -5.83
CA LYS A 74 13.20 -19.71 -6.44
C LYS A 74 12.19 -19.31 -5.36
N ASP A 75 12.56 -18.34 -4.52
CA ASP A 75 11.64 -17.74 -3.55
C ASP A 75 10.67 -16.79 -4.26
N ILE A 76 9.45 -16.66 -3.72
CA ILE A 76 8.46 -15.72 -4.22
C ILE A 76 8.47 -14.47 -3.35
N ILE A 77 8.52 -13.31 -3.98
CA ILE A 77 8.50 -12.01 -3.33
C ILE A 77 7.24 -11.25 -3.76
N LEU A 78 6.35 -11.01 -2.81
CA LEU A 78 5.18 -10.17 -2.98
C LEU A 78 5.51 -8.77 -2.46
N HIS A 79 5.48 -7.78 -3.33
CA HIS A 79 5.81 -6.40 -2.98
C HIS A 79 4.60 -5.50 -3.17
N PHE A 80 3.95 -5.13 -2.06
CA PHE A 80 2.86 -4.15 -1.98
C PHE A 80 3.46 -2.79 -1.68
N ARG A 81 3.05 -1.75 -2.40
CA ARG A 81 3.67 -0.43 -2.25
C ARG A 81 2.70 0.71 -2.55
N LYS A 82 2.86 1.79 -1.80
CA LYS A 82 2.30 3.11 -2.05
C LYS A 82 3.44 4.11 -1.94
N TYR A 83 3.72 4.84 -3.00
CA TYR A 83 4.76 5.86 -3.00
C TYR A 83 4.12 7.22 -3.27
N SER A 84 4.58 8.25 -2.58
CA SER A 84 4.37 9.64 -2.96
C SER A 84 5.68 10.19 -3.50
N LEU A 85 5.65 10.76 -4.70
CA LEU A 85 6.75 11.40 -5.41
C LEU A 85 7.89 10.48 -5.91
N ASP A 86 8.29 10.75 -7.15
CA ASP A 86 9.47 10.38 -7.92
C ASP A 86 10.38 9.29 -7.34
N HIS A 87 10.03 8.05 -7.58
CA HIS A 87 11.01 6.98 -7.56
C HIS A 87 11.12 6.36 -8.95
N GLN A 88 12.33 6.04 -9.36
CA GLN A 88 12.59 5.35 -10.61
C GLN A 88 12.99 3.91 -10.30
N ILE A 89 12.31 2.95 -10.94
CA ILE A 89 12.74 1.57 -10.96
C ILE A 89 13.42 1.34 -12.30
N LYS A 90 14.73 1.18 -12.28
CA LYS A 90 15.49 0.74 -13.46
C LYS A 90 15.51 -0.77 -13.46
N LYS A 91 14.89 -1.34 -14.47
CA LYS A 91 14.99 -2.74 -14.81
C LYS A 91 15.46 -2.81 -16.25
N ASN A 92 16.70 -3.27 -16.49
CA ASN A 92 17.26 -3.37 -17.84
C ASN A 92 16.88 -2.17 -18.74
N GLU A 93 17.08 -0.92 -18.21
CA GLU A 93 16.81 0.35 -18.90
C GLU A 93 15.36 0.85 -19.00
N ILE A 94 14.39 0.19 -18.42
CA ILE A 94 13.03 0.76 -18.36
C ILE A 94 12.93 1.68 -17.15
N ILE A 95 12.92 2.99 -17.39
CA ILE A 95 12.64 4.02 -16.38
C ILE A 95 11.14 4.26 -16.37
N SER A 96 10.47 3.91 -15.28
CA SER A 96 9.10 4.38 -15.04
C SER A 96 9.14 5.55 -14.07
N SER A 97 8.94 6.75 -14.59
CA SER A 97 8.73 7.95 -13.77
C SER A 97 7.24 8.11 -13.45
N TYR A 98 6.93 8.39 -12.20
CA TYR A 98 5.61 8.82 -11.77
C TYR A 98 5.74 10.26 -11.31
N SER A 99 5.19 11.18 -12.08
CA SER A 99 4.97 12.57 -11.69
C SER A 99 3.51 12.71 -11.28
N ASP A 100 3.30 13.46 -10.21
CA ASP A 100 2.07 14.09 -9.75
C ASP A 100 1.06 13.22 -8.99
N GLY A 101 0.93 13.56 -7.70
CA GLY A 101 -0.20 13.25 -6.88
C GLY A 101 -0.24 11.80 -6.38
N TYR A 102 -1.33 11.43 -5.85
CA TYR A 102 -1.68 10.13 -5.31
C TYR A 102 -1.37 8.99 -6.30
N THR A 103 -0.36 8.16 -6.01
CA THR A 103 -0.15 6.92 -6.75
C THR A 103 -1.03 5.83 -6.15
N PRO A 104 -1.92 5.22 -6.93
CA PRO A 104 -2.66 4.06 -6.47
C PRO A 104 -1.67 2.99 -6.00
N GLY A 105 -1.95 2.40 -4.83
CA GLY A 105 -1.14 1.29 -4.34
C GLY A 105 -1.08 0.19 -5.39
N ASN A 106 0.09 -0.39 -5.60
CA ASN A 106 0.27 -1.49 -6.52
C ASN A 106 0.98 -2.67 -5.85
N MET A 107 0.83 -3.83 -6.47
CA MET A 107 1.48 -5.07 -6.06
C MET A 107 2.34 -5.60 -7.20
N ARG A 108 3.48 -6.16 -6.86
CA ARG A 108 4.33 -6.93 -7.76
C ARG A 108 4.57 -8.32 -7.16
N CYS A 109 4.54 -9.31 -8.02
CA CYS A 109 4.98 -10.65 -7.71
C CYS A 109 6.27 -10.95 -8.48
N MET A 110 7.32 -11.33 -7.78
CA MET A 110 8.65 -11.55 -8.35
C MET A 110 9.21 -12.87 -7.82
N ASN A 111 10.25 -13.39 -8.47
CA ASN A 111 11.09 -14.42 -7.89
C ASN A 111 12.46 -13.85 -7.50
N SER A 112 13.14 -14.52 -6.59
CA SER A 112 14.44 -14.12 -6.06
C SER A 112 15.62 -14.35 -7.01
N GLN A 113 15.42 -15.15 -8.08
CA GLN A 113 16.43 -15.41 -9.10
C GLN A 113 16.69 -14.21 -10.01
N GLN A 114 15.84 -13.18 -9.91
CA GLN A 114 15.99 -11.92 -10.64
C GLN A 114 16.46 -10.84 -9.69
N GLY A 115 17.60 -10.22 -10.00
CA GLY A 115 18.07 -9.03 -9.31
C GLY A 115 17.18 -7.81 -9.60
N GLU A 116 17.27 -6.80 -8.76
CA GLU A 116 16.53 -5.56 -8.93
C GLU A 116 17.34 -4.36 -8.42
N ARG A 117 17.26 -3.24 -9.12
CA ARG A 117 17.77 -1.95 -8.66
C ARG A 117 16.63 -0.97 -8.50
N VAL A 118 16.54 -0.36 -7.33
CA VAL A 118 15.50 0.62 -6.99
C VAL A 118 16.18 1.91 -6.57
N TYR A 119 15.84 3.01 -7.24
CA TYR A 119 16.31 4.34 -6.92
C TYR A 119 15.20 5.12 -6.23
N ILE A 120 15.50 5.63 -5.05
CA ILE A 120 14.64 6.48 -4.25
C ILE A 120 15.24 7.88 -4.24
N ASN A 121 14.54 8.85 -4.79
CA ASN A 121 15.01 10.23 -4.83
C ASN A 121 14.86 10.89 -3.45
N LYS A 122 15.73 11.86 -3.18
CA LYS A 122 15.59 12.74 -2.03
C LYS A 122 14.18 13.34 -1.97
N GLY A 123 13.56 13.31 -0.79
CA GLY A 123 12.21 13.81 -0.55
C GLY A 123 11.11 12.76 -0.73
N ALA A 124 11.40 11.62 -1.37
CA ALA A 124 10.39 10.57 -1.57
C ALA A 124 9.94 9.95 -0.23
N VAL A 125 8.62 9.72 -0.11
CA VAL A 125 8.03 8.96 0.99
C VAL A 125 7.78 7.55 0.51
N VAL A 126 8.43 6.58 1.16
CA VAL A 126 8.35 5.17 0.84
C VAL A 126 7.47 4.46 1.86
N LYS A 127 6.37 3.88 1.37
CA LYS A 127 5.52 2.97 2.14
C LYS A 127 5.43 1.66 1.37
N SER A 128 6.02 0.60 1.90
CA SER A 128 5.95 -0.70 1.24
C SER A 128 5.91 -1.86 2.24
N ILE A 129 5.30 -2.95 1.78
CA ILE A 129 5.24 -4.21 2.48
C ILE A 129 5.76 -5.27 1.52
N MET A 130 6.75 -6.04 1.94
CA MET A 130 7.19 -7.23 1.21
C MET A 130 6.89 -8.48 2.02
N ILE A 131 6.33 -9.50 1.37
CA ILE A 131 6.19 -10.84 1.91
C ILE A 131 7.10 -11.74 1.10
N VAL A 132 8.08 -12.34 1.77
CA VAL A 132 9.00 -13.30 1.15
C VAL A 132 8.57 -14.71 1.53
N LEU A 133 8.26 -15.51 0.52
CA LEU A 133 7.90 -16.92 0.65
C LEU A 133 9.07 -17.75 0.18
N LYS A 134 9.77 -18.41 1.10
CA LYS A 134 10.89 -19.30 0.76
C LYS A 134 10.42 -20.47 -0.09
N SER A 135 11.25 -20.91 -1.00
CA SER A 135 10.92 -22.03 -1.90
C SER A 135 10.52 -23.30 -1.16
N LYS A 136 11.04 -23.52 0.06
CA LYS A 136 10.65 -24.61 0.95
C LYS A 136 9.18 -24.56 1.36
N TYR A 137 8.61 -23.34 1.51
CA TYR A 137 7.19 -23.16 1.79
C TYR A 137 6.32 -23.45 0.56
N THR A 138 6.73 -22.98 -0.61
CA THR A 138 5.92 -23.06 -1.84
C THR A 138 6.01 -24.40 -2.55
N LYS A 139 7.18 -25.05 -2.56
CA LYS A 139 7.41 -26.35 -3.22
C LYS A 139 6.39 -27.42 -2.86
N PRO A 140 6.03 -27.70 -1.59
CA PRO A 140 5.07 -28.75 -1.25
C PRO A 140 3.69 -28.53 -1.87
N TYR A 141 3.26 -27.27 -2.05
CA TYR A 141 1.99 -26.95 -2.69
C TYR A 141 2.05 -27.13 -4.20
N PHE A 142 3.16 -26.73 -4.84
CA PHE A 142 3.35 -26.82 -6.28
C PHE A 142 3.61 -28.24 -6.73
N LEU A 143 4.34 -29.04 -5.97
CA LEU A 143 4.57 -30.47 -6.28
C LEU A 143 3.26 -31.28 -6.22
N LYS A 144 2.30 -30.88 -5.39
CA LYS A 144 0.99 -31.55 -5.29
C LYS A 144 0.00 -31.08 -6.34
N ASN A 145 0.24 -29.93 -6.96
CA ASN A 145 -0.67 -29.31 -7.91
C ASN A 145 0.13 -28.60 -9.02
N ASN A 146 0.43 -29.32 -10.09
CA ASN A 146 1.17 -28.78 -11.23
C ASN A 146 0.46 -27.59 -11.89
N ASP A 147 -0.88 -27.61 -11.97
CA ASP A 147 -1.66 -26.50 -12.52
C ASP A 147 -1.44 -25.21 -11.73
N MET A 148 -1.39 -25.31 -10.39
CA MET A 148 -1.09 -24.15 -9.53
C MET A 148 0.33 -23.62 -9.75
N ALA A 149 1.32 -24.50 -9.95
CA ALA A 149 2.69 -24.09 -10.20
C ALA A 149 2.82 -23.36 -11.55
N GLU A 150 2.20 -23.88 -12.60
CA GLU A 150 2.17 -23.23 -13.91
C GLU A 150 1.43 -21.90 -13.87
N LYS A 151 0.31 -21.83 -13.16
CA LYS A 151 -0.48 -20.63 -12.97
C LYS A 151 0.33 -19.54 -12.24
N MET A 152 1.06 -19.92 -11.20
CA MET A 152 1.95 -19.01 -10.48
C MET A 152 3.09 -18.52 -11.38
N ASP A 153 3.72 -19.37 -12.16
CA ASP A 153 4.78 -18.97 -13.08
C ASP A 153 4.27 -18.02 -14.17
N ARG A 154 3.06 -18.26 -14.70
CA ARG A 154 2.41 -17.30 -15.63
C ARG A 154 2.10 -15.98 -14.95
N TYR A 155 1.59 -16.02 -13.72
CA TYR A 155 1.28 -14.82 -12.93
C TYR A 155 2.55 -13.99 -12.66
N ILE A 156 3.65 -14.62 -12.22
CA ILE A 156 4.94 -13.94 -11.99
C ILE A 156 5.45 -13.28 -13.28
N ARG A 157 5.44 -14.00 -14.41
CA ARG A 157 5.88 -13.45 -15.70
C ARG A 157 5.02 -12.26 -16.11
N HIS A 158 3.71 -12.35 -15.96
CA HIS A 158 2.78 -11.27 -16.31
C HIS A 158 2.95 -10.06 -15.39
N SER A 159 3.02 -10.27 -14.08
CA SER A 159 3.29 -9.20 -13.10
C SER A 159 4.61 -8.49 -13.38
N HIS A 160 5.62 -9.22 -13.87
CA HIS A 160 6.91 -8.69 -14.20
C HIS A 160 6.91 -7.81 -15.46
N GLN A 161 6.16 -8.21 -16.48
CA GLN A 161 6.02 -7.44 -17.73
C GLN A 161 5.16 -6.18 -17.56
N HIS A 162 4.23 -6.20 -16.59
CA HIS A 162 3.23 -5.16 -16.39
C HIS A 162 3.32 -4.55 -14.98
N ILE A 163 4.52 -4.07 -14.61
CA ILE A 163 4.86 -3.59 -13.26
C ILE A 163 3.84 -2.65 -12.63
N ASN A 164 3.13 -1.87 -13.46
CA ASN A 164 2.22 -0.82 -13.01
C ASN A 164 0.74 -1.17 -13.20
N LYS A 165 0.41 -2.40 -13.49
CA LYS A 165 -0.96 -2.81 -13.82
C LYS A 165 -1.67 -3.60 -12.73
N PHE A 166 -0.95 -4.04 -11.69
CA PHE A 166 -1.54 -4.74 -10.56
C PHE A 166 -1.78 -3.78 -9.40
N TYR A 167 -2.95 -3.16 -9.41
CA TYR A 167 -3.36 -2.27 -8.33
C TYR A 167 -3.83 -3.06 -7.11
N LEU A 168 -3.64 -2.48 -5.92
CA LEU A 168 -4.18 -3.07 -4.70
C LEU A 168 -5.71 -3.04 -4.77
N SER A 169 -6.33 -4.17 -4.50
CA SER A 169 -7.77 -4.21 -4.23
C SER A 169 -8.08 -3.38 -2.98
N TYR A 170 -9.35 -2.99 -2.80
CA TYR A 170 -9.79 -2.26 -1.60
C TYR A 170 -9.36 -2.96 -0.29
N LYS A 171 -9.55 -4.29 -0.21
CA LYS A 171 -9.16 -5.07 0.96
C LYS A 171 -7.66 -5.04 1.21
N GLN A 172 -6.86 -5.17 0.16
CA GLN A 172 -5.40 -5.06 0.25
C GLN A 172 -4.96 -3.66 0.64
N SER A 173 -5.62 -2.62 0.11
CA SER A 173 -5.33 -1.23 0.46
C SER A 173 -5.58 -0.93 1.93
N ILE A 174 -6.71 -1.40 2.49
CA ILE A 174 -7.00 -1.25 3.93
C ILE A 174 -5.96 -2.00 4.78
N LEU A 175 -5.66 -3.26 4.45
CA LEU A 175 -4.66 -4.04 5.18
C LEU A 175 -3.28 -3.38 5.11
N PHE A 176 -2.93 -2.86 3.94
CA PHE A 176 -1.70 -2.10 3.73
C PHE A 176 -1.61 -0.89 4.66
N ASP A 177 -2.64 -0.03 4.66
CA ASP A 177 -2.68 1.18 5.48
C ASP A 177 -2.66 0.87 6.98
N GLN A 178 -3.35 -0.19 7.41
CA GLN A 178 -3.29 -0.68 8.79
C GLN A 178 -1.88 -1.13 9.20
N ILE A 179 -1.15 -1.81 8.31
CA ILE A 179 0.20 -2.30 8.58
C ILE A 179 1.23 -1.15 8.64
N VAL A 180 1.15 -0.17 7.74
CA VAL A 180 2.12 0.94 7.69
C VAL A 180 1.74 2.14 8.56
N SER A 181 0.55 2.16 9.15
CA SER A 181 0.07 3.26 9.99
C SER A 181 0.77 3.27 11.37
N PRO A 182 1.27 4.41 11.84
CA PRO A 182 2.04 4.48 13.09
C PRO A 182 1.21 4.36 14.39
N ASN A 183 -0.13 4.34 14.32
CA ASN A 183 -1.01 4.48 15.48
C ASN A 183 -1.24 3.20 16.31
N ILE A 184 -0.23 2.33 16.45
CA ILE A 184 -0.38 1.09 17.21
C ILE A 184 0.46 1.13 18.48
N ASN A 185 -0.20 0.96 19.63
CA ASN A 185 0.43 0.88 20.95
C ASN A 185 1.32 -0.36 21.12
N LYS A 186 2.33 -0.24 21.95
CA LYS A 186 3.56 -1.04 22.02
C LYS A 186 3.45 -2.56 22.26
N VAL A 187 2.40 -3.09 22.82
CA VAL A 187 2.41 -4.49 23.34
C VAL A 187 1.82 -5.51 22.34
N GLU A 188 0.98 -5.07 21.43
CA GLU A 188 0.24 -5.97 20.52
C GLU A 188 0.86 -6.05 19.11
N ASN A 189 2.01 -5.42 18.91
CA ASN A 189 2.58 -5.17 17.59
C ASN A 189 2.89 -6.46 16.80
N TYR A 190 3.48 -7.48 17.44
CA TYR A 190 3.91 -8.68 16.73
C TYR A 190 2.71 -9.45 16.13
N LEU A 191 1.74 -9.85 16.96
CA LEU A 191 0.56 -10.58 16.52
C LEU A 191 -0.29 -9.76 15.54
N PHE A 192 -0.38 -8.46 15.76
CA PHE A 192 -1.07 -7.54 14.86
C PHE A 192 -0.49 -7.60 13.44
N PHE A 193 0.82 -7.47 13.29
CA PHE A 193 1.48 -7.47 11.98
C PHE A 193 1.43 -8.85 11.33
N ILE A 194 1.64 -9.93 12.11
CA ILE A 194 1.54 -11.31 11.61
C ILE A 194 0.15 -11.61 11.06
N ALA A 195 -0.91 -11.31 11.83
CA ALA A 195 -2.29 -11.57 11.41
C ALA A 195 -2.64 -10.83 10.11
N ARG A 196 -2.24 -9.57 9.98
CA ARG A 196 -2.49 -8.77 8.77
C ARG A 196 -1.61 -9.19 7.59
N GLY A 197 -0.37 -9.58 7.83
CA GLY A 197 0.50 -10.16 6.82
C GLY A 197 -0.08 -11.45 6.24
N ILE A 198 -0.60 -12.35 7.10
CA ILE A 198 -1.29 -13.57 6.67
C ILE A 198 -2.55 -13.22 5.87
N ARG A 199 -3.34 -12.24 6.30
CA ARG A 199 -4.52 -11.78 5.56
C ARG A 199 -4.16 -11.19 4.20
N LEU A 200 -3.07 -10.44 4.12
CA LEU A 200 -2.58 -9.89 2.84
C LEU A 200 -2.14 -11.02 1.90
N LEU A 201 -1.47 -12.03 2.43
CA LEU A 201 -1.09 -13.24 1.69
C LEU A 201 -2.32 -14.05 1.22
N GLU A 202 -3.35 -14.18 2.06
CA GLU A 202 -4.61 -14.84 1.68
C GLU A 202 -5.29 -14.13 0.49
N THR A 203 -5.34 -12.79 0.52
CA THR A 203 -5.92 -12.01 -0.60
C THR A 203 -5.13 -12.23 -1.88
N PHE A 204 -3.80 -12.27 -1.80
CA PHE A 204 -2.93 -12.55 -2.94
C PHE A 204 -3.24 -13.93 -3.56
N TRP A 205 -3.33 -14.98 -2.73
CA TRP A 205 -3.64 -16.32 -3.23
C TRP A 205 -5.01 -16.40 -3.92
N LYS A 206 -6.02 -15.69 -3.40
CA LYS A 206 -7.33 -15.57 -4.06
C LYS A 206 -7.21 -14.91 -5.44
N ASP A 207 -6.42 -13.84 -5.53
CA ASP A 207 -6.20 -13.14 -6.79
C ASP A 207 -5.51 -14.05 -7.83
N VAL A 208 -4.50 -14.82 -7.43
CA VAL A 208 -3.84 -15.80 -8.32
C VAL A 208 -4.79 -16.90 -8.79
N LEU A 209 -5.63 -17.43 -7.88
CA LEU A 209 -6.60 -18.46 -8.22
C LEU A 209 -7.65 -17.98 -9.24
N MET A 210 -8.05 -16.71 -9.14
CA MET A 210 -9.06 -16.10 -10.01
C MET A 210 -8.47 -15.45 -11.27
N TRP A 211 -7.17 -15.39 -11.39
CA TRP A 211 -6.48 -14.58 -12.41
C TRP A 211 -6.83 -14.91 -13.87
N GLU A 212 -7.17 -16.15 -14.20
CA GLU A 212 -7.49 -16.57 -15.56
C GLU A 212 -9.01 -16.75 -15.80
N THR A 213 -9.85 -16.36 -14.85
CA THR A 213 -11.31 -16.40 -15.00
C THR A 213 -11.83 -15.10 -15.62
N GLU A 214 -13.00 -15.15 -16.27
CA GLU A 214 -13.65 -13.97 -16.87
C GLU A 214 -14.00 -12.89 -15.82
N SER A 215 -14.13 -13.28 -14.56
CA SER A 215 -14.34 -12.40 -13.40
C SER A 215 -13.05 -11.84 -12.80
N ASN A 216 -11.93 -11.91 -13.53
CA ASN A 216 -10.63 -11.46 -13.04
C ASN A 216 -10.62 -9.94 -12.85
N PRO A 217 -10.45 -9.42 -11.62
CA PRO A 217 -10.34 -7.98 -11.39
C PRO A 217 -9.12 -7.34 -12.06
N PHE A 218 -8.13 -8.14 -12.51
CA PHE A 218 -6.94 -7.67 -13.23
C PHE A 218 -7.16 -7.56 -14.76
N ASN A 219 -8.27 -8.05 -15.30
CA ASN A 219 -8.69 -7.76 -16.67
C ASN A 219 -9.29 -6.35 -16.80
N ILE A 220 -9.41 -5.64 -15.69
CA ILE A 220 -9.80 -4.23 -15.71
C ILE A 220 -8.72 -3.45 -16.46
N ASN A 221 -9.11 -2.73 -17.48
CA ASN A 221 -8.23 -1.85 -18.23
C ASN A 221 -7.47 -0.92 -17.27
N SER A 222 -6.14 -1.06 -17.18
CA SER A 222 -5.29 -0.33 -16.24
C SER A 222 -5.46 1.19 -16.32
N THR A 223 -5.80 1.70 -17.51
CA THR A 223 -6.13 3.11 -17.73
C THR A 223 -7.41 3.48 -16.99
N GLN A 224 -8.43 2.63 -17.03
CA GLN A 224 -9.70 2.86 -16.33
C GLN A 224 -9.51 2.86 -14.80
N VAL A 225 -8.75 1.90 -14.27
CA VAL A 225 -8.40 1.89 -12.83
C VAL A 225 -7.65 3.16 -12.46
N GLY A 226 -6.66 3.56 -13.23
CA GLY A 226 -5.93 4.81 -13.02
C GLY A 226 -6.84 6.04 -13.03
N ASN A 227 -7.85 6.07 -13.91
CA ASN A 227 -8.83 7.15 -13.96
C ASN A 227 -9.75 7.16 -12.72
N ILE A 228 -10.17 5.99 -12.21
CA ILE A 228 -10.92 5.90 -10.93
C ILE A 228 -10.10 6.48 -9.79
N TYR A 229 -8.81 6.13 -9.68
CA TYR A 229 -7.96 6.69 -8.63
C TYR A 229 -7.75 8.21 -8.77
N LYS A 230 -7.60 8.75 -9.98
CA LYS A 230 -7.57 10.20 -10.21
C LYS A 230 -8.83 10.89 -9.69
N VAL A 231 -9.99 10.29 -9.95
CA VAL A 231 -11.27 10.79 -9.43
C VAL A 231 -11.32 10.70 -7.89
N SER A 232 -10.79 9.64 -7.31
CA SER A 232 -10.72 9.50 -5.84
C SER A 232 -9.85 10.58 -5.21
N THR A 233 -8.69 10.87 -5.80
CA THR A 233 -7.82 11.98 -5.38
C THR A 233 -8.53 13.31 -5.50
N TYR A 234 -9.18 13.57 -6.66
CA TYR A 234 -9.97 14.78 -6.82
C TYR A 234 -11.02 14.94 -5.71
N LEU A 235 -11.71 13.87 -5.32
CA LEU A 235 -12.67 13.91 -4.22
C LEU A 235 -12.00 14.20 -2.88
N GLU A 236 -10.82 13.64 -2.61
CA GLU A 236 -10.06 13.88 -1.38
C GLU A 236 -9.51 15.32 -1.30
N ASP A 237 -9.05 15.87 -2.41
CA ASP A 237 -8.51 17.23 -2.48
C ASP A 237 -9.61 18.31 -2.37
N ASN A 238 -10.86 17.94 -2.70
CA ASN A 238 -12.01 18.88 -2.73
C ASN A 238 -13.06 18.58 -1.65
N LEU A 239 -12.64 18.12 -0.46
CA LEU A 239 -13.57 17.83 0.65
C LEU A 239 -14.30 19.06 1.18
N HIS A 240 -13.78 20.26 0.95
CA HIS A 240 -14.39 21.54 1.29
C HIS A 240 -15.54 21.94 0.35
N GLU A 241 -15.63 21.32 -0.82
CA GLU A 241 -16.65 21.60 -1.81
C GLU A 241 -17.88 20.70 -1.67
N PRO A 242 -19.03 21.05 -2.23
CA PRO A 242 -20.15 20.12 -2.40
C PRO A 242 -19.79 18.95 -3.31
N PHE A 243 -20.42 17.79 -3.08
CA PHE A 243 -20.25 16.63 -3.95
C PHE A 243 -20.71 16.95 -5.38
N VAL A 244 -19.81 16.83 -6.36
CA VAL A 244 -20.03 17.24 -7.75
C VAL A 244 -20.96 16.33 -8.56
N GLY A 245 -21.39 15.20 -8.00
CA GLY A 245 -22.28 14.25 -8.65
C GLY A 245 -21.57 13.20 -9.51
N VAL A 246 -22.25 12.05 -9.68
CA VAL A 246 -21.68 10.87 -10.34
C VAL A 246 -21.41 11.11 -11.83
N ASP A 247 -22.24 11.91 -12.51
CA ASP A 247 -22.09 12.19 -13.94
C ASP A 247 -20.81 12.98 -14.24
N HIS A 248 -20.51 13.98 -13.40
CA HIS A 248 -19.27 14.73 -13.52
C HIS A 248 -18.04 13.85 -13.29
N LEU A 249 -18.07 13.02 -12.25
CA LEU A 249 -16.98 12.09 -11.93
C LEU A 249 -16.78 11.03 -13.01
N ALA A 250 -17.85 10.51 -13.60
CA ALA A 250 -17.79 9.59 -14.73
C ALA A 250 -17.15 10.23 -15.97
N SER A 251 -17.50 11.48 -16.25
CA SER A 251 -16.87 12.27 -17.33
C SER A 251 -15.37 12.46 -17.09
N MET A 252 -14.96 12.81 -15.87
CA MET A 252 -13.55 12.92 -15.50
C MET A 252 -12.78 11.60 -15.67
N ALA A 253 -13.45 10.48 -15.39
CA ALA A 253 -12.87 9.14 -15.56
C ALA A 253 -12.89 8.68 -17.04
N HIS A 254 -13.45 9.45 -17.97
CA HIS A 254 -13.68 9.05 -19.35
C HIS A 254 -14.48 7.75 -19.49
N MET A 255 -15.53 7.61 -18.68
CA MET A 255 -16.38 6.42 -18.62
C MET A 255 -17.86 6.76 -18.71
N SER A 256 -18.69 5.77 -19.09
CA SER A 256 -20.13 5.89 -18.89
C SER A 256 -20.45 5.88 -17.39
N ARG A 257 -21.54 6.54 -16.99
CA ARG A 257 -22.00 6.61 -15.60
C ARG A 257 -22.07 5.24 -14.92
N THR A 258 -22.68 4.27 -15.60
CA THR A 258 -22.85 2.90 -15.06
C THR A 258 -21.52 2.19 -14.88
N ASN A 259 -20.63 2.27 -15.87
CA ASN A 259 -19.31 1.64 -15.78
C ASN A 259 -18.46 2.29 -14.66
N PHE A 260 -18.44 3.62 -14.61
CA PHE A 260 -17.76 4.37 -13.54
C PHE A 260 -18.26 3.96 -12.16
N PHE A 261 -19.60 3.98 -11.95
CA PHE A 261 -20.20 3.68 -10.65
C PHE A 261 -19.86 2.25 -10.18
N ASN A 262 -19.97 1.28 -11.07
CA ASN A 262 -19.67 -0.12 -10.76
C ASN A 262 -18.18 -0.31 -10.46
N MET A 263 -17.28 0.22 -11.28
CA MET A 263 -15.84 0.13 -11.05
C MET A 263 -15.39 0.87 -9.80
N PHE A 264 -15.94 2.06 -9.55
CA PHE A 264 -15.63 2.81 -8.33
C PHE A 264 -16.03 2.01 -7.08
N LYS A 265 -17.24 1.44 -7.11
CA LYS A 265 -17.74 0.59 -6.01
C LYS A 265 -16.91 -0.69 -5.85
N GLU A 266 -16.47 -1.30 -6.94
CA GLU A 266 -15.61 -2.48 -6.91
C GLU A 266 -14.23 -2.16 -6.32
N ILE A 267 -13.60 -1.05 -6.73
CA ILE A 267 -12.27 -0.63 -6.27
C ILE A 267 -12.30 -0.14 -4.82
N HIS A 268 -13.30 0.66 -4.45
CA HIS A 268 -13.37 1.30 -3.13
C HIS A 268 -14.33 0.62 -2.14
N ASN A 269 -15.12 -0.39 -2.59
CA ASN A 269 -16.20 -1.03 -1.85
C ASN A 269 -17.22 -0.04 -1.26
N GLN A 270 -17.33 1.12 -1.88
CA GLN A 270 -18.19 2.25 -1.51
C GLN A 270 -18.65 2.95 -2.79
N THR A 271 -19.85 3.50 -2.76
CA THR A 271 -20.25 4.43 -3.82
C THR A 271 -19.41 5.72 -3.77
N PRO A 272 -19.30 6.48 -4.86
CA PRO A 272 -18.55 7.75 -4.86
C PRO A 272 -19.00 8.73 -3.77
N LEU A 273 -20.30 8.82 -3.49
CA LEU A 273 -20.83 9.68 -2.43
C LEU A 273 -20.49 9.16 -1.02
N GLU A 274 -20.59 7.85 -0.79
CA GLU A 274 -20.18 7.25 0.49
C GLU A 274 -18.69 7.44 0.74
N PHE A 275 -17.86 7.26 -0.29
CA PHE A 275 -16.42 7.51 -0.23
C PHE A 275 -16.13 8.96 0.18
N PHE A 276 -16.73 9.93 -0.52
CA PHE A 276 -16.58 11.35 -0.24
C PHE A 276 -16.98 11.70 1.20
N ASN A 277 -18.17 11.25 1.65
CA ASN A 277 -18.64 11.50 3.00
C ASN A 277 -17.73 10.84 4.07
N ASN A 278 -17.24 9.65 3.81
CA ASN A 278 -16.31 8.96 4.70
C ASN A 278 -14.97 9.69 4.82
N LYS A 279 -14.45 10.24 3.72
CA LYS A 279 -13.22 11.05 3.73
C LYS A 279 -13.41 12.39 4.45
N LYS A 280 -14.57 13.03 4.29
CA LYS A 280 -14.94 14.21 5.11
C LYS A 280 -14.91 13.92 6.61
N LEU A 281 -15.47 12.78 7.03
CA LEU A 281 -15.45 12.39 8.44
C LEU A 281 -14.03 12.07 8.93
N GLU A 282 -13.20 11.42 8.12
CA GLU A 282 -11.78 11.16 8.45
C GLU A 282 -10.98 12.47 8.61
N SER A 283 -11.17 13.41 7.69
CA SER A 283 -10.58 14.73 7.78
C SER A 283 -11.06 15.49 9.02
N SER A 284 -12.37 15.44 9.32
CA SER A 284 -12.92 16.08 10.52
C SER A 284 -12.35 15.50 11.82
N TYR A 285 -12.08 14.21 11.88
CA TYR A 285 -11.41 13.57 13.02
C TYR A 285 -10.01 14.14 13.24
N ASN A 286 -9.21 14.26 12.18
CA ASN A 286 -7.87 14.85 12.26
C ASN A 286 -7.92 16.31 12.69
N MET A 287 -8.81 17.12 12.12
CA MET A 287 -8.99 18.51 12.47
C MET A 287 -9.34 18.70 13.95
N ILE A 288 -10.24 17.86 14.50
CA ILE A 288 -10.66 17.95 15.91
C ILE A 288 -9.56 17.48 16.86
N PHE A 289 -9.02 16.26 16.63
CA PHE A 289 -8.18 15.61 17.63
C PHE A 289 -6.68 15.87 17.46
N THR A 290 -6.24 16.19 16.24
CA THR A 290 -4.82 16.47 15.94
C THR A 290 -4.57 17.97 15.86
N GLU A 291 -5.40 18.71 15.10
CA GLU A 291 -5.22 20.14 14.88
C GLU A 291 -5.95 21.00 15.94
N ARG A 292 -6.78 20.37 16.78
CA ARG A 292 -7.52 21.02 17.88
C ARG A 292 -8.50 22.10 17.43
N LEU A 293 -9.06 21.98 16.23
CA LEU A 293 -10.07 22.91 15.74
C LEU A 293 -11.42 22.68 16.44
N SER A 294 -12.18 23.76 16.63
CA SER A 294 -13.55 23.67 17.13
C SER A 294 -14.49 23.01 16.10
N ILE A 295 -15.59 22.43 16.58
CA ILE A 295 -16.59 21.82 15.69
C ILE A 295 -17.11 22.81 14.66
N LYS A 296 -17.26 24.08 15.02
CA LYS A 296 -17.71 25.13 14.11
C LYS A 296 -16.70 25.32 12.97
N GLU A 297 -15.43 25.49 13.30
CA GLU A 297 -14.35 25.62 12.30
C GLU A 297 -14.27 24.40 11.38
N VAL A 298 -14.40 23.18 11.93
CA VAL A 298 -14.41 21.95 11.15
C VAL A 298 -15.61 21.89 10.19
N MET A 299 -16.79 22.28 10.66
CA MET A 299 -17.99 22.33 9.82
C MET A 299 -17.86 23.36 8.70
N ASP A 300 -17.31 24.53 9.00
CA ASP A 300 -17.08 25.59 8.02
C ASP A 300 -16.02 25.14 6.99
N ASN A 301 -14.89 24.58 7.43
CA ASN A 301 -13.82 24.09 6.55
C ASN A 301 -14.27 22.95 5.64
N LEU A 302 -15.14 22.06 6.10
CA LEU A 302 -15.61 20.91 5.33
C LEU A 302 -17.01 21.10 4.74
N ASN A 303 -17.56 22.34 4.77
CA ASN A 303 -18.86 22.67 4.23
C ASN A 303 -19.98 21.74 4.72
N TYR A 304 -20.07 21.57 6.05
CA TYR A 304 -21.19 20.88 6.69
C TYR A 304 -22.31 21.86 7.06
N SER A 305 -23.48 21.70 6.49
CA SER A 305 -24.62 22.59 6.73
C SER A 305 -25.47 22.22 7.96
N ASN A 306 -25.31 21.00 8.52
CA ASN A 306 -26.16 20.50 9.61
C ASN A 306 -25.33 19.82 10.70
N SER A 307 -25.22 20.50 11.85
CA SER A 307 -24.42 20.03 13.00
C SER A 307 -24.94 18.70 13.59
N SER A 308 -26.25 18.52 13.71
CA SER A 308 -26.83 17.30 14.27
C SER A 308 -26.58 16.10 13.38
N LYS A 309 -26.67 16.26 12.04
CA LYS A 309 -26.35 15.20 11.09
C LYS A 309 -24.86 14.87 11.11
N PHE A 310 -24.00 15.90 11.17
CA PHE A 310 -22.55 15.71 11.29
C PHE A 310 -22.19 14.91 12.53
N LYS A 311 -22.64 15.36 13.73
CA LYS A 311 -22.35 14.69 15.01
C LYS A 311 -22.81 13.24 15.02
N LYS A 312 -24.00 12.96 14.48
CA LYS A 312 -24.53 11.58 14.36
C LYS A 312 -23.69 10.74 13.41
N ALA A 313 -23.29 11.25 12.25
CA ALA A 313 -22.45 10.54 11.29
C ALA A 313 -21.06 10.28 11.85
N PHE A 314 -20.50 11.27 12.58
CA PHE A 314 -19.21 11.16 13.26
C PHE A 314 -19.25 10.05 14.33
N PHE A 315 -20.27 10.07 15.20
CA PHE A 315 -20.47 9.04 16.22
C PHE A 315 -20.62 7.65 15.60
N ASN A 316 -21.44 7.52 14.57
CA ASN A 316 -21.64 6.24 13.89
C ASN A 316 -20.35 5.66 13.29
N LYS A 317 -19.39 6.52 12.91
CA LYS A 317 -18.12 6.07 12.31
C LYS A 317 -17.03 5.80 13.33
N PHE A 318 -16.93 6.62 14.39
CA PHE A 318 -15.81 6.59 15.33
C PHE A 318 -16.17 6.13 16.74
N ASP A 319 -17.47 5.91 17.02
CA ASP A 319 -18.03 5.56 18.34
C ASP A 319 -17.69 6.56 19.44
N ILE A 320 -17.39 7.80 19.06
CA ILE A 320 -17.14 8.93 19.95
C ILE A 320 -17.88 10.18 19.44
N TYR A 321 -18.27 11.06 20.33
CA TYR A 321 -18.82 12.36 19.95
C TYR A 321 -17.70 13.37 19.70
N PRO A 322 -17.84 14.24 18.67
CA PRO A 322 -16.81 15.22 18.35
C PRO A 322 -16.63 16.32 19.42
N ASP A 323 -17.57 16.42 20.37
CA ASP A 323 -17.59 17.40 21.46
C ASP A 323 -16.75 16.97 22.68
N ILE A 324 -16.24 15.73 22.72
CA ILE A 324 -15.44 15.22 23.83
C ILE A 324 -14.06 15.85 23.74
N GLN A 325 -13.79 16.82 24.63
CA GLN A 325 -12.45 17.29 24.90
C GLN A 325 -11.68 16.20 25.64
N ILE A 326 -10.68 15.60 24.99
CA ILE A 326 -9.72 14.67 25.59
C ILE A 326 -8.52 15.44 26.11
#